data_e0252a0ec240d0f51984008e28fdae33
#
_entry.id   e0252a0ec240d0f51984008e28fdae33
#
_cell.length_a   1.000
_cell.length_b   1.000
_cell.length_c   1.000
_cell.angle_alpha   90.00
_cell.angle_beta   90.00
_cell.angle_gamma   90.00
#
_symmetry.space_group_name_H-M   'P 1'
#
loop_
_entity.id
_entity.type
_entity.pdbx_description
1 polymer ?
#
loop_
_entity_poly.entity_id
_entity_poly.type
_entity_poly.pdbx_seq_one_letter_code
_entity_poly.pdbx_strand_id
1 'polypeptide(L)'
;IIGNLFWKNRHEEIIQPETTGAEMTAEKTSAEKQIEGKPAGIKERIKQLPDELEEPFTAAHKAGETLSVAFIGSGALGKDAGGWSMMAAEEIEKAYGGDFLDIDIFEFNGTSMDFVNGEVLPEIAAEAFDVVLLEGFTLEDNGGMIGIQNSLENVNIIIQRLKEQNPELVVVLQPPHPIHGAVNYPDQVEQLKQFAATHNIPYLDHWEAWPDYTSEELLDYLTDDAMPNSRGHELWAGAVAEYFAAR
;
A
#
# COMPACT_ATOMS: atom_id res chain seq x y z
N ILE A 1 17.06 16.46 -1.55
CA ILE A 1 18.43 16.11 -1.03
C ILE A 1 18.43 15.96 0.50
N ILE A 2 17.32 16.25 1.22
CA ILE A 2 17.28 16.19 2.69
C ILE A 2 16.63 14.89 3.21
N GLY A 3 15.80 14.19 2.43
CA GLY A 3 15.13 12.94 2.82
C GLY A 3 16.06 11.73 2.96
N ASN A 4 17.12 11.66 2.18
CA ASN A 4 18.03 10.50 2.10
C ASN A 4 19.05 10.39 3.25
N LEU A 5 19.16 11.40 4.13
CA LEU A 5 20.11 11.41 5.24
C LEU A 5 19.54 10.86 6.55
N PHE A 6 18.21 10.74 6.66
CA PHE A 6 17.58 10.28 7.91
C PHE A 6 17.57 8.75 8.07
N TRP A 7 17.59 8.01 6.97
CA TRP A 7 17.55 6.55 6.97
C TRP A 7 18.90 5.85 7.10
N LYS A 8 20.01 6.48 6.69
CA LYS A 8 21.36 5.88 6.79
C LYS A 8 21.90 5.74 8.21
N ASN A 9 21.35 6.44 9.20
CA ASN A 9 21.87 6.43 10.57
C ASN A 9 21.24 5.38 11.50
N ARG A 10 20.34 4.52 11.01
CA ARG A 10 19.66 3.52 11.88
C ARG A 10 20.25 2.11 11.80
N HIS A 11 21.18 1.84 10.90
CA HIS A 11 21.73 0.49 10.68
C HIS A 11 23.14 0.25 11.24
N GLU A 12 23.77 1.19 11.93
CA GLU A 12 25.16 1.01 12.42
C GLU A 12 25.33 0.72 13.93
N GLU A 13 24.29 0.53 14.69
CA GLU A 13 24.44 0.06 16.08
C GLU A 13 23.69 -1.25 16.25
N ILE A 14 24.38 -2.39 16.16
CA ILE A 14 24.19 -3.59 16.98
C ILE A 14 25.19 -4.69 16.54
N ILE A 15 26.12 -4.99 17.50
CA ILE A 15 26.67 -6.26 17.96
C ILE A 15 27.95 -6.80 17.31
N GLN A 16 28.99 -6.77 18.14
CA GLN A 16 30.05 -7.79 18.11
C GLN A 16 29.67 -8.93 19.07
N PRO A 17 29.81 -10.21 18.72
CA PRO A 17 29.70 -11.32 19.65
C PRO A 17 31.10 -11.77 20.14
N GLU A 18 31.24 -11.92 21.45
CA GLU A 18 32.37 -12.64 22.07
C GLU A 18 32.25 -14.14 21.83
N THR A 19 33.38 -14.73 21.43
CA THR A 19 33.59 -16.17 21.29
C THR A 19 33.90 -16.82 22.61
N THR A 20 33.20 -17.89 22.98
CA THR A 20 33.74 -19.01 23.78
C THR A 20 33.17 -20.33 23.30
N GLY A 21 34.07 -21.23 22.95
CA GLY A 21 33.78 -22.54 22.44
C GLY A 21 33.40 -23.57 23.53
N ALA A 22 32.61 -24.54 23.10
CA ALA A 22 32.63 -25.91 23.63
C ALA A 22 32.04 -26.88 22.59
N GLU A 23 32.85 -27.83 22.17
CA GLU A 23 32.42 -29.01 21.40
C GLU A 23 31.53 -29.90 22.26
N MET A 24 30.45 -30.45 21.65
CA MET A 24 29.95 -31.79 22.00
C MET A 24 29.09 -32.37 20.85
N THR A 25 29.60 -33.45 20.34
CA THR A 25 29.10 -34.64 19.64
C THR A 25 27.64 -34.74 19.21
N ALA A 26 27.54 -35.21 17.98
CA ALA A 26 26.36 -35.57 17.21
C ALA A 26 25.50 -36.70 17.83
N GLU A 27 24.18 -36.50 17.76
CA GLU A 27 23.24 -37.62 17.69
C GLU A 27 22.19 -37.31 16.63
N LYS A 28 22.09 -38.24 15.65
CA LYS A 28 21.14 -38.17 14.54
C LYS A 28 19.75 -38.53 15.06
N THR A 29 18.83 -37.58 14.94
CA THR A 29 17.40 -37.92 14.92
C THR A 29 16.81 -37.31 13.67
N SER A 30 16.32 -38.19 12.79
CA SER A 30 15.60 -37.85 11.56
C SER A 30 14.27 -37.24 11.96
N ALA A 31 14.15 -35.93 11.85
CA ALA A 31 12.87 -35.20 11.84
C ALA A 31 12.60 -34.71 10.42
N GLU A 32 11.41 -35.00 9.96
CA GLU A 32 10.87 -34.65 8.66
C GLU A 32 11.15 -33.21 8.29
N LYS A 33 11.91 -33.03 7.22
CA LYS A 33 12.21 -31.75 6.63
C LYS A 33 10.93 -31.27 5.95
N GLN A 34 10.19 -30.38 6.61
CA GLN A 34 9.24 -29.53 5.91
C GLN A 34 9.99 -28.85 4.77
N ILE A 35 9.54 -29.12 3.55
CA ILE A 35 10.02 -28.44 2.37
C ILE A 35 9.41 -27.02 2.45
N GLU A 36 10.06 -26.11 3.17
CA GLU A 36 9.87 -24.69 2.93
C GLU A 36 10.28 -24.46 1.47
N GLY A 37 9.30 -24.18 0.63
CA GLY A 37 9.52 -23.88 -0.77
C GLY A 37 10.50 -22.69 -0.82
N LYS A 38 11.59 -22.87 -1.58
CA LYS A 38 12.50 -21.78 -1.90
C LYS A 38 11.65 -20.60 -2.37
N PRO A 39 11.80 -19.39 -1.84
CA PRO A 39 10.99 -18.25 -2.29
C PRO A 39 11.07 -18.14 -3.80
N ALA A 40 9.92 -17.96 -4.47
CA ALA A 40 9.85 -17.77 -5.91
C ALA A 40 10.80 -16.64 -6.29
N GLY A 41 11.59 -16.80 -7.35
CA GLY A 41 12.44 -15.73 -7.83
C GLY A 41 11.59 -14.52 -8.26
N ILE A 42 12.16 -13.31 -8.24
CA ILE A 42 11.45 -12.07 -8.60
C ILE A 42 10.69 -12.22 -9.92
N LYS A 43 11.33 -12.82 -10.93
CA LYS A 43 10.72 -13.02 -12.25
C LYS A 43 9.48 -13.93 -12.24
N GLU A 44 9.46 -14.96 -11.43
CA GLU A 44 8.30 -15.85 -11.28
C GLU A 44 7.17 -15.17 -10.53
N ARG A 45 7.50 -14.30 -9.60
CA ARG A 45 6.51 -13.50 -8.86
C ARG A 45 5.88 -12.44 -9.75
N ILE A 46 6.66 -11.70 -10.55
CA ILE A 46 6.16 -10.69 -11.50
C ILE A 46 5.08 -11.27 -12.42
N LYS A 47 5.25 -12.50 -12.91
CA LYS A 47 4.25 -13.16 -13.78
C LYS A 47 2.93 -13.51 -13.12
N GLN A 48 2.82 -13.38 -11.82
CA GLN A 48 1.62 -13.66 -11.05
C GLN A 48 0.93 -12.37 -10.60
N LEU A 49 1.54 -11.21 -10.90
CA LEU A 49 0.95 -9.90 -10.63
C LEU A 49 -0.25 -9.65 -11.56
N PRO A 50 -1.16 -8.76 -11.17
CA PRO A 50 -2.14 -8.19 -12.09
C PRO A 50 -1.47 -7.60 -13.34
N ASP A 51 -2.13 -7.70 -14.49
CA ASP A 51 -1.59 -7.31 -15.80
C ASP A 51 -1.01 -5.88 -15.81
N GLU A 52 -1.64 -4.96 -15.10
CA GLU A 52 -1.23 -3.56 -14.98
C GLU A 52 0.10 -3.35 -14.25
N LEU A 53 0.48 -4.26 -13.37
CA LEU A 53 1.75 -4.20 -12.63
C LEU A 53 2.88 -4.98 -13.32
N GLU A 54 2.55 -5.93 -14.21
CA GLU A 54 3.57 -6.78 -14.84
C GLU A 54 4.61 -5.96 -15.62
N GLU A 55 4.17 -4.91 -16.32
CA GLU A 55 5.04 -4.10 -17.17
C GLU A 55 6.04 -3.26 -16.38
N PRO A 56 5.64 -2.37 -15.42
CA PRO A 56 6.62 -1.59 -14.65
C PRO A 56 7.57 -2.47 -13.84
N PHE A 57 7.08 -3.54 -13.21
CA PHE A 57 7.93 -4.49 -12.47
C PHE A 57 8.93 -5.23 -13.38
N THR A 58 8.49 -5.61 -14.57
CA THR A 58 9.36 -6.26 -15.56
C THR A 58 10.41 -5.30 -16.10
N ALA A 59 10.06 -4.04 -16.35
CA ALA A 59 10.98 -3.02 -16.85
C ALA A 59 12.09 -2.75 -15.83
N ALA A 60 11.75 -2.45 -14.58
CA ALA A 60 12.71 -2.23 -13.49
C ALA A 60 13.62 -3.44 -13.29
N HIS A 61 13.04 -4.66 -13.24
CA HIS A 61 13.83 -5.89 -13.07
C HIS A 61 14.83 -6.12 -14.22
N LYS A 62 14.43 -5.87 -15.48
CA LYS A 62 15.33 -5.99 -16.64
C LYS A 62 16.43 -4.94 -16.67
N ALA A 63 16.12 -3.72 -16.24
CA ALA A 63 17.07 -2.62 -16.13
C ALA A 63 18.06 -2.82 -14.97
N GLY A 64 17.69 -3.62 -13.95
CA GLY A 64 18.44 -3.72 -12.70
C GLY A 64 18.30 -2.45 -11.86
N GLU A 65 17.17 -1.77 -11.98
CA GLU A 65 16.82 -0.55 -11.27
C GLU A 65 15.86 -0.85 -10.12
N THR A 66 15.83 0.01 -9.12
CA THR A 66 14.86 -0.05 -8.03
C THR A 66 13.52 0.50 -8.53
N LEU A 67 12.43 -0.23 -8.34
CA LEU A 67 11.08 0.21 -8.65
C LEU A 67 10.60 1.18 -7.56
N SER A 68 10.26 2.40 -7.95
CA SER A 68 9.77 3.44 -7.04
C SER A 68 8.24 3.37 -6.92
N VAL A 69 7.76 3.14 -5.70
CA VAL A 69 6.33 2.99 -5.40
C VAL A 69 5.90 4.00 -4.35
N ALA A 70 4.70 4.56 -4.47
CA ALA A 70 4.13 5.38 -3.40
C ALA A 70 2.76 4.87 -2.97
N PHE A 71 2.50 4.89 -1.65
CA PHE A 71 1.16 4.76 -1.09
C PHE A 71 0.70 6.14 -0.63
N ILE A 72 -0.40 6.63 -1.21
CA ILE A 72 -0.92 7.98 -0.95
C ILE A 72 -2.36 7.85 -0.47
N GLY A 73 -2.71 8.51 0.62
CA GLY A 73 -4.09 8.51 1.11
C GLY A 73 -4.28 9.27 2.41
N SER A 74 -5.40 9.00 3.07
CA SER A 74 -5.84 9.66 4.30
C SER A 74 -5.13 9.14 5.56
N GLY A 75 -5.50 9.66 6.73
CA GLY A 75 -5.04 9.18 8.04
C GLY A 75 -5.32 7.70 8.30
N ALA A 76 -6.20 7.08 7.51
CA ALA A 76 -6.46 5.63 7.58
C ALA A 76 -5.28 4.77 7.09
N LEU A 77 -4.27 5.35 6.43
CA LEU A 77 -3.00 4.67 6.12
C LEU A 77 -2.30 4.20 7.40
N GLY A 78 -2.41 4.97 8.48
CA GLY A 78 -1.83 4.65 9.78
C GLY A 78 -0.31 4.64 9.81
N LYS A 79 0.33 5.49 9.02
CA LYS A 79 1.79 5.56 8.87
C LYS A 79 2.53 5.64 10.20
N ASP A 80 2.15 6.57 11.07
CA ASP A 80 2.84 6.80 12.35
C ASP A 80 2.45 5.76 13.43
N ALA A 81 1.34 5.06 13.24
CA ALA A 81 0.83 4.06 14.18
C ALA A 81 1.20 2.61 13.80
N GLY A 82 2.00 2.41 12.74
CA GLY A 82 2.30 1.08 12.21
C GLY A 82 1.06 0.42 11.61
N GLY A 83 0.27 1.20 10.86
CA GLY A 83 -0.95 0.73 10.21
C GLY A 83 -0.69 -0.08 8.95
N TRP A 84 -1.75 -0.32 8.18
CA TRP A 84 -1.73 -1.22 7.03
C TRP A 84 -0.66 -0.83 5.98
N SER A 85 -0.44 0.46 5.78
CA SER A 85 0.52 0.93 4.77
C SER A 85 1.96 0.50 5.07
N MET A 86 2.38 0.62 6.34
CA MET A 86 3.70 0.16 6.80
C MET A 86 3.81 -1.36 6.75
N MET A 87 2.76 -2.07 7.23
CA MET A 87 2.73 -3.54 7.24
C MET A 87 2.80 -4.10 5.81
N ALA A 88 2.03 -3.55 4.88
CA ALA A 88 2.03 -3.97 3.49
C ALA A 88 3.38 -3.67 2.81
N ALA A 89 3.95 -2.48 3.03
CA ALA A 89 5.26 -2.11 2.48
C ALA A 89 6.34 -3.10 2.92
N GLU A 90 6.44 -3.39 4.23
CA GLU A 90 7.41 -4.35 4.76
C GLU A 90 7.23 -5.76 4.15
N GLU A 91 5.98 -6.22 4.01
CA GLU A 91 5.68 -7.50 3.41
C GLU A 91 6.06 -7.58 1.93
N ILE A 92 5.75 -6.54 1.17
CA ILE A 92 6.04 -6.45 -0.27
C ILE A 92 7.56 -6.37 -0.48
N GLU A 93 8.27 -5.48 0.21
CA GLU A 93 9.72 -5.35 0.12
C GLU A 93 10.43 -6.67 0.47
N LYS A 94 9.99 -7.34 1.53
CA LYS A 94 10.50 -8.66 1.92
C LYS A 94 10.25 -9.73 0.85
N ALA A 95 9.12 -9.67 0.15
CA ALA A 95 8.76 -10.65 -0.87
C ALA A 95 9.67 -10.57 -2.11
N TYR A 96 10.15 -9.37 -2.45
CA TYR A 96 11.03 -9.14 -3.60
C TYR A 96 12.51 -9.08 -3.24
N GLY A 97 12.85 -8.88 -1.96
CA GLY A 97 14.21 -8.61 -1.49
C GLY A 97 14.53 -7.12 -1.53
N GLY A 98 15.11 -6.61 -0.44
CA GLY A 98 15.14 -5.21 -0.06
C GLY A 98 15.81 -4.18 -0.98
N ASP A 99 16.31 -4.57 -2.15
CA ASP A 99 16.95 -3.64 -3.10
C ASP A 99 16.11 -3.44 -4.38
N PHE A 100 15.02 -4.20 -4.55
CA PHE A 100 14.22 -4.15 -5.77
C PHE A 100 13.08 -3.13 -5.72
N LEU A 101 12.51 -2.89 -4.55
CA LEU A 101 11.41 -1.94 -4.32
C LEU A 101 11.84 -0.90 -3.30
N ASP A 102 11.37 0.32 -3.51
CA ASP A 102 11.39 1.42 -2.54
C ASP A 102 9.98 1.97 -2.43
N ILE A 103 9.36 1.86 -1.25
CA ILE A 103 7.95 2.22 -1.03
C ILE A 103 7.86 3.42 -0.10
N ASP A 104 7.50 4.57 -0.66
CA ASP A 104 7.21 5.78 0.10
C ASP A 104 5.74 5.85 0.53
N ILE A 105 5.47 6.35 1.73
CA ILE A 105 4.11 6.47 2.27
C ILE A 105 3.82 7.95 2.56
N PHE A 106 2.76 8.47 1.92
CA PHE A 106 2.29 9.84 2.05
C PHE A 106 0.89 9.86 2.64
N GLU A 107 0.82 10.08 3.94
CA GLU A 107 -0.43 10.26 4.68
C GLU A 107 -0.80 11.73 4.71
N PHE A 108 -2.05 12.05 4.35
CA PHE A 108 -2.59 13.40 4.37
C PHE A 108 -3.90 13.46 5.14
N ASN A 109 -3.93 14.26 6.20
CA ASN A 109 -5.12 14.45 7.03
C ASN A 109 -5.95 15.64 6.50
N GLY A 110 -6.94 15.35 5.65
CA GLY A 110 -7.83 16.32 5.03
C GLY A 110 -8.61 15.76 3.86
N THR A 111 -9.45 16.58 3.27
CA THR A 111 -10.24 16.19 2.10
C THR A 111 -9.40 16.14 0.83
N SER A 112 -9.91 15.48 -0.22
CA SER A 112 -9.29 15.51 -1.55
C SER A 112 -9.13 16.96 -2.07
N MET A 113 -10.05 17.84 -1.73
CA MET A 113 -9.99 19.26 -2.11
C MET A 113 -8.84 19.98 -1.40
N ASP A 114 -8.61 19.71 -0.11
CA ASP A 114 -7.47 20.27 0.63
C ASP A 114 -6.14 19.77 0.06
N PHE A 115 -6.08 18.48 -0.32
CA PHE A 115 -4.91 17.88 -0.94
C PHE A 115 -4.59 18.51 -2.30
N VAL A 116 -5.59 18.68 -3.18
CA VAL A 116 -5.41 19.28 -4.52
C VAL A 116 -5.00 20.75 -4.43
N ASN A 117 -5.54 21.50 -3.47
CA ASN A 117 -5.27 22.95 -3.33
C ASN A 117 -4.07 23.25 -2.42
N GLY A 118 -3.54 22.25 -1.72
CA GLY A 118 -2.40 22.39 -0.81
C GLY A 118 -1.05 22.30 -1.51
N GLU A 119 0.01 22.41 -0.70
CA GLU A 119 1.39 22.33 -1.17
C GLU A 119 1.94 20.89 -1.21
N VAL A 120 1.26 19.94 -0.54
CA VAL A 120 1.72 18.55 -0.40
C VAL A 120 1.66 17.81 -1.74
N LEU A 121 0.56 17.92 -2.50
CA LEU A 121 0.45 17.26 -3.81
C LEU A 121 1.54 17.72 -4.80
N PRO A 122 1.84 19.03 -4.96
CA PRO A 122 2.98 19.45 -5.80
C PRO A 122 4.33 18.89 -5.36
N GLU A 123 4.57 18.74 -4.05
CA GLU A 123 5.82 18.16 -3.53
C GLU A 123 5.91 16.68 -3.89
N ILE A 124 4.85 15.90 -3.70
CA ILE A 124 4.79 14.47 -4.07
C ILE A 124 4.87 14.31 -5.59
N ALA A 125 4.15 15.12 -6.34
CA ALA A 125 4.15 15.06 -7.81
C ALA A 125 5.47 15.48 -8.46
N ALA A 126 6.38 16.12 -7.72
CA ALA A 126 7.73 16.39 -8.20
C ALA A 126 8.63 15.15 -8.20
N GLU A 127 8.24 14.10 -7.51
CA GLU A 127 8.91 12.80 -7.53
C GLU A 127 8.37 11.94 -8.69
N ALA A 128 9.24 11.16 -9.30
CA ALA A 128 8.89 10.30 -10.44
C ALA A 128 8.70 8.86 -9.95
N PHE A 129 7.49 8.50 -9.57
CA PHE A 129 7.14 7.13 -9.20
C PHE A 129 6.86 6.27 -10.44
N ASP A 130 7.11 4.97 -10.33
CA ASP A 130 6.71 3.97 -11.33
C ASP A 130 5.28 3.46 -11.07
N VAL A 131 4.93 3.29 -9.79
CA VAL A 131 3.60 2.84 -9.36
C VAL A 131 3.12 3.66 -8.16
N VAL A 132 1.85 4.03 -8.17
CA VAL A 132 1.17 4.68 -7.04
C VAL A 132 -0.07 3.88 -6.65
N LEU A 133 -0.20 3.51 -5.38
CA LEU A 133 -1.46 3.08 -4.79
C LEU A 133 -2.12 4.31 -4.16
N LEU A 134 -3.21 4.78 -4.76
CA LEU A 134 -3.95 5.97 -4.34
C LEU A 134 -5.25 5.59 -3.65
N GLU A 135 -5.40 5.97 -2.39
CA GLU A 135 -6.70 5.95 -1.71
C GLU A 135 -7.53 7.17 -2.17
N GLY A 136 -8.79 6.94 -2.53
CA GLY A 136 -9.65 7.93 -3.18
C GLY A 136 -10.19 9.06 -2.30
N PHE A 137 -9.79 9.18 -1.01
CA PHE A 137 -10.25 10.18 -0.03
C PHE A 137 -11.78 10.23 0.19
N THR A 138 -12.55 9.27 -0.32
CA THR A 138 -14.02 9.32 -0.35
C THR A 138 -14.64 9.43 1.04
N LEU A 139 -14.01 8.85 2.05
CA LEU A 139 -14.50 8.91 3.44
C LEU A 139 -14.28 10.32 4.04
N GLU A 140 -13.09 10.88 3.88
CA GLU A 140 -12.74 12.24 4.31
C GLU A 140 -13.62 13.29 3.59
N ASP A 141 -13.83 13.08 2.28
CA ASP A 141 -14.70 13.93 1.46
C ASP A 141 -16.16 13.86 1.92
N ASN A 142 -16.65 12.67 2.29
CA ASN A 142 -17.98 12.51 2.88
C ASN A 142 -18.10 13.29 4.20
N GLY A 143 -17.13 13.15 5.10
CA GLY A 143 -17.06 13.91 6.36
C GLY A 143 -16.94 15.41 6.14
N GLY A 144 -16.18 15.83 5.15
CA GLY A 144 -15.97 17.23 4.74
C GLY A 144 -17.09 17.81 3.88
N MET A 145 -18.17 17.09 3.64
CA MET A 145 -19.31 17.47 2.79
C MET A 145 -18.89 17.81 1.33
N ILE A 146 -17.83 17.19 0.84
CA ILE A 146 -17.46 17.25 -0.58
C ILE A 146 -18.38 16.27 -1.34
N GLY A 147 -19.16 16.80 -2.28
CA GLY A 147 -20.01 15.96 -3.10
C GLY A 147 -19.21 15.01 -3.98
N ILE A 148 -19.71 13.80 -4.18
CA ILE A 148 -18.95 12.73 -4.88
C ILE A 148 -18.44 13.14 -6.26
N GLN A 149 -19.17 13.98 -7.01
CA GLN A 149 -18.71 14.44 -8.32
C GLN A 149 -17.43 15.30 -8.20
N ASN A 150 -17.34 16.17 -7.17
CA ASN A 150 -16.14 16.96 -6.90
C ASN A 150 -14.99 16.07 -6.36
N SER A 151 -15.32 15.07 -5.55
CA SER A 151 -14.36 14.07 -5.07
C SER A 151 -13.70 13.33 -6.24
N LEU A 152 -14.48 12.82 -7.18
CA LEU A 152 -13.98 12.13 -8.38
C LEU A 152 -13.18 13.06 -9.30
N GLU A 153 -13.59 14.32 -9.45
CA GLU A 153 -12.80 15.32 -10.19
C GLU A 153 -11.47 15.60 -9.51
N ASN A 154 -11.44 15.71 -8.18
CA ASN A 154 -10.20 15.86 -7.42
C ASN A 154 -9.28 14.64 -7.58
N VAL A 155 -9.81 13.41 -7.53
CA VAL A 155 -9.05 12.19 -7.82
C VAL A 155 -8.42 12.24 -9.21
N ASN A 156 -9.18 12.69 -10.21
CA ASN A 156 -8.67 12.86 -11.57
C ASN A 156 -7.52 13.88 -11.62
N ILE A 157 -7.67 15.03 -10.94
CA ILE A 157 -6.61 16.05 -10.86
C ILE A 157 -5.36 15.49 -10.19
N ILE A 158 -5.50 14.74 -9.08
CA ILE A 158 -4.38 14.09 -8.39
C ILE A 158 -3.63 13.18 -9.36
N ILE A 159 -4.33 12.29 -10.05
CA ILE A 159 -3.73 11.35 -11.01
C ILE A 159 -3.00 12.10 -12.12
N GLN A 160 -3.59 13.16 -12.69
CA GLN A 160 -2.96 13.94 -13.73
C GLN A 160 -1.67 14.62 -13.24
N ARG A 161 -1.68 15.18 -12.02
CA ARG A 161 -0.50 15.81 -11.42
C ARG A 161 0.63 14.81 -11.17
N LEU A 162 0.30 13.62 -10.64
CA LEU A 162 1.28 12.57 -10.41
C LEU A 162 1.94 12.09 -11.71
N LYS A 163 1.19 12.11 -12.83
CA LYS A 163 1.70 11.73 -14.15
C LYS A 163 2.52 12.80 -14.87
N GLU A 164 2.63 14.03 -14.34
CA GLU A 164 3.40 15.10 -14.99
C GLU A 164 4.88 14.78 -15.13
N GLN A 165 5.48 14.08 -14.15
CA GLN A 165 6.90 13.70 -14.17
C GLN A 165 7.16 12.35 -14.84
N ASN A 166 6.22 11.42 -14.73
CA ASN A 166 6.28 10.11 -15.37
C ASN A 166 4.93 9.78 -16.05
N PRO A 167 4.79 10.03 -17.36
CA PRO A 167 3.55 9.71 -18.09
C PRO A 167 3.20 8.20 -18.09
N GLU A 168 4.19 7.32 -17.90
CA GLU A 168 4.01 5.86 -17.84
C GLU A 168 3.64 5.39 -16.41
N LEU A 169 3.53 6.30 -15.43
CA LEU A 169 3.12 5.97 -14.06
C LEU A 169 1.84 5.13 -14.06
N VAL A 170 1.89 3.99 -13.41
CA VAL A 170 0.69 3.17 -13.13
C VAL A 170 0.08 3.63 -11.81
N VAL A 171 -1.15 4.12 -11.87
CA VAL A 171 -1.93 4.44 -10.66
C VAL A 171 -2.94 3.33 -10.43
N VAL A 172 -2.86 2.70 -9.26
CA VAL A 172 -3.88 1.77 -8.75
C VAL A 172 -4.74 2.54 -7.75
N LEU A 173 -6.04 2.61 -8.00
CA LEU A 173 -6.98 3.29 -7.11
C LEU A 173 -7.58 2.29 -6.13
N GLN A 174 -7.80 2.70 -4.89
CA GLN A 174 -8.51 1.90 -3.89
C GLN A 174 -9.47 2.78 -3.07
N PRO A 175 -10.54 2.21 -2.46
CA PRO A 175 -11.38 2.94 -1.53
C PRO A 175 -10.70 3.10 -0.16
N PRO A 176 -11.14 4.03 0.70
CA PRO A 176 -10.90 3.94 2.13
C PRO A 176 -11.60 2.71 2.75
N HIS A 177 -11.36 2.43 4.04
CA HIS A 177 -11.95 1.27 4.74
C HIS A 177 -13.48 1.35 4.85
N PRO A 178 -14.17 0.20 4.99
CA PRO A 178 -15.61 0.17 5.19
C PRO A 178 -16.02 0.68 6.58
N ILE A 179 -17.21 1.30 6.66
CA ILE A 179 -17.81 1.79 7.91
C ILE A 179 -19.10 1.01 8.18
N HIS A 180 -19.23 0.44 9.39
CA HIS A 180 -20.41 -0.32 9.76
C HIS A 180 -21.69 0.52 9.72
N GLY A 181 -22.71 0.02 9.04
CA GLY A 181 -24.02 0.65 8.94
C GLY A 181 -24.05 1.98 8.17
N ALA A 182 -22.99 2.32 7.44
CA ALA A 182 -22.99 3.51 6.60
C ALA A 182 -24.07 3.44 5.52
N VAL A 183 -24.73 4.58 5.22
CA VAL A 183 -25.86 4.62 4.29
C VAL A 183 -25.45 5.16 2.92
N ASN A 184 -24.76 6.30 2.86
CA ASN A 184 -24.40 6.97 1.61
C ASN A 184 -22.99 6.63 1.14
N TYR A 185 -22.10 6.31 2.09
CA TYR A 185 -20.70 6.08 1.80
C TYR A 185 -20.44 4.85 0.89
N PRO A 186 -21.11 3.71 1.04
CA PRO A 186 -20.94 2.59 0.12
C PRO A 186 -21.31 2.93 -1.33
N ASP A 187 -22.34 3.74 -1.54
CA ASP A 187 -22.71 4.21 -2.89
C ASP A 187 -21.62 5.13 -3.49
N GLN A 188 -20.92 5.90 -2.67
CA GLN A 188 -19.80 6.73 -3.12
C GLN A 188 -18.58 5.89 -3.48
N VAL A 189 -18.30 4.82 -2.71
CA VAL A 189 -17.24 3.85 -3.03
C VAL A 189 -17.56 3.12 -4.35
N GLU A 190 -18.80 2.74 -4.58
CA GLU A 190 -19.21 2.14 -5.85
C GLU A 190 -19.03 3.13 -7.02
N GLN A 191 -19.33 4.42 -6.82
CA GLN A 191 -19.07 5.44 -7.84
C GLN A 191 -17.59 5.65 -8.12
N LEU A 192 -16.71 5.56 -7.10
CA LEU A 192 -15.27 5.56 -7.27
C LEU A 192 -14.79 4.36 -8.11
N LYS A 193 -15.32 3.17 -7.84
CA LYS A 193 -15.04 1.95 -8.62
C LYS A 193 -15.49 2.09 -10.08
N GLN A 194 -16.68 2.65 -10.32
CA GLN A 194 -17.19 2.92 -11.67
C GLN A 194 -16.37 3.99 -12.40
N PHE A 195 -15.89 5.01 -11.67
CA PHE A 195 -14.98 6.00 -12.20
C PHE A 195 -13.67 5.35 -12.66
N ALA A 196 -13.06 4.50 -11.85
CA ALA A 196 -11.86 3.75 -12.19
C ALA A 196 -12.07 2.92 -13.47
N ALA A 197 -13.16 2.15 -13.54
CA ALA A 197 -13.49 1.33 -14.69
C ALA A 197 -13.69 2.18 -15.97
N THR A 198 -14.37 3.33 -15.87
CA THR A 198 -14.65 4.22 -17.01
C THR A 198 -13.38 4.86 -17.57
N HIS A 199 -12.40 5.13 -16.72
CA HIS A 199 -11.13 5.77 -17.07
C HIS A 199 -10.00 4.77 -17.31
N ASN A 200 -10.29 3.45 -17.27
CA ASN A 200 -9.30 2.38 -17.36
C ASN A 200 -8.17 2.52 -16.32
N ILE A 201 -8.54 2.91 -15.10
CA ILE A 201 -7.63 2.97 -13.94
C ILE A 201 -7.73 1.64 -13.20
N PRO A 202 -6.62 0.93 -12.95
CA PRO A 202 -6.60 -0.23 -12.07
C PRO A 202 -7.25 0.05 -10.72
N TYR A 203 -8.03 -0.91 -10.19
CA TYR A 203 -8.75 -0.74 -8.94
C TYR A 203 -8.55 -1.94 -8.02
N LEU A 204 -7.97 -1.69 -6.85
CA LEU A 204 -7.85 -2.68 -5.79
C LEU A 204 -9.07 -2.59 -4.87
N ASP A 205 -9.99 -3.53 -5.00
CA ASP A 205 -11.16 -3.65 -4.12
C ASP A 205 -10.81 -4.44 -2.86
N HIS A 206 -10.10 -3.81 -1.94
CA HIS A 206 -9.74 -4.48 -0.69
C HIS A 206 -10.94 -4.75 0.23
N TRP A 207 -12.13 -4.16 -0.05
CA TRP A 207 -13.35 -4.44 0.72
C TRP A 207 -13.78 -5.91 0.63
N GLU A 208 -13.39 -6.61 -0.43
CA GLU A 208 -13.65 -8.05 -0.57
C GLU A 208 -13.03 -8.89 0.56
N ALA A 209 -11.98 -8.39 1.21
CA ALA A 209 -11.36 -9.04 2.35
C ALA A 209 -12.05 -8.74 3.69
N TRP A 210 -12.89 -7.70 3.76
CA TRP A 210 -13.55 -7.30 4.99
C TRP A 210 -14.92 -7.98 5.17
N PRO A 211 -15.43 -8.10 6.41
CA PRO A 211 -16.83 -8.42 6.61
C PRO A 211 -17.73 -7.39 5.93
N ASP A 212 -18.93 -7.83 5.53
CA ASP A 212 -19.93 -6.95 4.94
C ASP A 212 -20.21 -5.74 5.85
N TYR A 213 -20.28 -4.53 5.27
CA TYR A 213 -20.45 -3.29 6.04
C TYR A 213 -21.80 -3.21 6.79
N THR A 214 -22.77 -4.06 6.46
CA THR A 214 -24.04 -4.19 7.20
C THR A 214 -23.98 -5.21 8.35
N SER A 215 -22.89 -6.00 8.43
CA SER A 215 -22.69 -7.02 9.46
C SER A 215 -22.07 -6.41 10.72
N GLU A 216 -22.58 -6.77 11.91
CA GLU A 216 -21.95 -6.44 13.19
C GLU A 216 -20.53 -7.00 13.32
N GLU A 217 -20.17 -8.03 12.54
CA GLU A 217 -18.81 -8.60 12.52
C GLU A 217 -17.77 -7.57 12.13
N LEU A 218 -18.11 -6.57 11.31
CA LEU A 218 -17.20 -5.50 10.92
C LEU A 218 -16.70 -4.69 12.12
N LEU A 219 -17.51 -4.56 13.19
CA LEU A 219 -17.11 -3.84 14.40
C LEU A 219 -15.88 -4.45 15.09
N ASP A 220 -15.60 -5.73 14.90
CA ASP A 220 -14.40 -6.39 15.41
C ASP A 220 -13.08 -5.88 14.75
N TYR A 221 -13.20 -5.19 13.64
CA TYR A 221 -12.10 -4.67 12.82
C TYR A 221 -11.95 -3.15 12.91
N LEU A 222 -12.87 -2.49 13.62
CA LEU A 222 -12.90 -1.04 13.78
C LEU A 222 -12.71 -0.64 15.24
N THR A 223 -12.24 0.59 15.44
CA THR A 223 -12.25 1.28 16.73
C THR A 223 -13.61 1.91 17.01
N ASP A 224 -13.81 2.46 18.22
CA ASP A 224 -15.03 3.21 18.57
C ASP A 224 -15.23 4.46 17.66
N ASP A 225 -14.16 5.02 17.11
CA ASP A 225 -14.17 6.14 16.16
C ASP A 225 -14.31 5.66 14.70
N ALA A 226 -14.67 4.40 14.50
CA ALA A 226 -14.85 3.75 13.21
C ALA A 226 -13.60 3.70 12.31
N MET A 227 -12.41 3.93 12.85
CA MET A 227 -11.13 3.73 12.15
C MET A 227 -10.70 2.26 12.22
N PRO A 228 -9.86 1.77 11.30
CA PRO A 228 -9.29 0.42 11.41
C PRO A 228 -8.58 0.23 12.75
N ASN A 229 -8.88 -0.86 13.46
CA ASN A 229 -8.07 -1.32 14.59
C ASN A 229 -6.94 -2.24 14.09
N SER A 230 -6.15 -2.84 14.98
CA SER A 230 -5.03 -3.71 14.56
C SER A 230 -5.47 -4.83 13.62
N ARG A 231 -6.63 -5.46 13.85
CA ARG A 231 -7.16 -6.52 12.97
C ARG A 231 -7.59 -5.96 11.61
N GLY A 232 -8.19 -4.76 11.59
CA GLY A 232 -8.54 -4.06 10.35
C GLY A 232 -7.31 -3.70 9.53
N HIS A 233 -6.27 -3.20 10.18
CA HIS A 233 -4.99 -2.92 9.52
C HIS A 233 -4.32 -4.18 8.98
N GLU A 234 -4.28 -5.28 9.74
CA GLU A 234 -3.73 -6.57 9.26
C GLU A 234 -4.47 -7.09 8.02
N LEU A 235 -5.80 -6.99 8.03
CA LEU A 235 -6.63 -7.43 6.92
C LEU A 235 -6.41 -6.59 5.66
N TRP A 236 -6.38 -5.28 5.78
CA TRP A 236 -6.10 -4.37 4.68
C TRP A 236 -4.68 -4.56 4.13
N ALA A 237 -3.67 -4.63 5.01
CA ALA A 237 -2.30 -4.91 4.64
C ALA A 237 -2.16 -6.22 3.85
N GLY A 238 -2.85 -7.27 4.29
CA GLY A 238 -2.88 -8.55 3.59
C GLY A 238 -3.41 -8.45 2.16
N ALA A 239 -4.52 -7.74 1.95
CA ALA A 239 -5.09 -7.52 0.62
C ALA A 239 -4.15 -6.74 -0.30
N VAL A 240 -3.49 -5.69 0.21
CA VAL A 240 -2.51 -4.91 -0.55
C VAL A 240 -1.27 -5.75 -0.86
N ALA A 241 -0.75 -6.49 0.12
CA ALA A 241 0.41 -7.34 -0.09
C ALA A 241 0.13 -8.50 -1.07
N GLU A 242 -1.08 -9.06 -1.08
CA GLU A 242 -1.49 -10.06 -2.08
C GLU A 242 -1.48 -9.47 -3.49
N TYR A 243 -2.04 -8.28 -3.66
CA TYR A 243 -2.09 -7.59 -4.95
C TYR A 243 -0.71 -7.26 -5.52
N PHE A 244 0.23 -6.79 -4.68
CA PHE A 244 1.57 -6.37 -5.12
C PHE A 244 2.60 -7.48 -5.09
N ALA A 245 2.39 -8.56 -4.34
CA ALA A 245 3.39 -9.61 -4.17
C ALA A 245 2.91 -11.00 -4.59
N ALA A 246 1.68 -11.15 -5.10
CA ALA A 246 1.11 -12.39 -5.63
C ALA A 246 1.34 -13.59 -4.66
N ARG A 247 0.74 -13.54 -3.48
CA ARG A 247 0.91 -14.54 -2.43
C ARG A 247 -0.05 -15.71 -2.59
#